data_7e9abe5367bbe1f314634790a4993daa
#
_entry.id   7e9abe5367bbe1f314634790a4993daa
#
_cell.length_a   1.000
_cell.length_b   1.000
_cell.length_c   1.000
_cell.angle_alpha   90.00
_cell.angle_beta   90.00
_cell.angle_gamma   90.00
#
_symmetry.space_group_name_H-M   'P 1'
#
loop_
_entity.id
_entity.type
_entity.pdbx_description
1 polymer ?
#
loop_
_entity_poly.entity_id
_entity_poly.type
_entity_poly.pdbx_seq_one_letter_code
_entity_poly.pdbx_strand_id
1 'polypeptide(L)'
;MAGFPFTSGFFSKDEILVGAWHAGAFGQVLAILGLVTAGLTALYSFRLIFIVFWGNSRVDPHHAQHIHEPSSTMTIPLMVLAVLSIAAGYLGISSFLHPVFGESQGHHGAASLVIMGLATVMGVVGIGAAYFIYVQSPWLADRLADQWRQVYRLSLNKWYVDEAYDHTIVQPTFRLADRMWARIDVGVIDGAVNGIARAIAWWSWFMRLFQSGQTQHYAMGMTLGAVLILTAYLLL
;
A
#
# COMPACT_ATOMS: atom_id res chain seq x y z
N MET A 1 1.88 -4.29 -20.20
CA MET A 1 2.91 -3.36 -19.71
C MET A 1 4.19 -3.36 -20.54
N ALA A 2 4.74 -4.52 -20.92
CA ALA A 2 5.95 -4.59 -21.75
C ALA A 2 5.82 -3.98 -23.15
N GLY A 3 4.60 -3.66 -23.60
CA GLY A 3 4.34 -3.14 -24.94
C GLY A 3 4.70 -4.16 -26.03
N PHE A 4 4.34 -5.43 -25.79
CA PHE A 4 4.52 -6.45 -26.81
C PHE A 4 3.67 -6.11 -28.05
N PRO A 5 4.22 -6.24 -29.26
CA PRO A 5 3.48 -5.94 -30.48
C PRO A 5 2.09 -6.61 -30.50
N PHE A 6 1.11 -5.90 -31.01
CA PHE A 6 -0.30 -6.34 -31.12
C PHE A 6 -1.09 -6.45 -29.81
N THR A 7 -0.54 -6.04 -28.65
CA THR A 7 -1.31 -5.91 -27.41
C THR A 7 -1.81 -4.47 -27.21
N SER A 8 -2.84 -4.28 -26.39
CA SER A 8 -3.41 -2.95 -26.09
C SER A 8 -2.37 -1.97 -25.54
N GLY A 9 -1.43 -2.46 -24.71
CA GLY A 9 -0.34 -1.66 -24.18
C GLY A 9 0.70 -1.19 -25.21
N PHE A 10 0.78 -1.82 -26.37
CA PHE A 10 1.62 -1.38 -27.47
C PHE A 10 1.09 -0.07 -28.07
N PHE A 11 -0.20 -0.04 -28.40
CA PHE A 11 -0.83 1.13 -29.02
C PHE A 11 -0.76 2.37 -28.11
N SER A 12 -1.13 2.22 -26.83
CA SER A 12 -1.12 3.35 -25.90
C SER A 12 0.28 3.89 -25.60
N LYS A 13 1.28 3.01 -25.49
CA LYS A 13 2.66 3.41 -25.25
C LYS A 13 3.22 4.23 -26.40
N ASP A 14 2.98 3.78 -27.62
CA ASP A 14 3.51 4.43 -28.81
C ASP A 14 2.90 5.83 -29.00
N GLU A 15 1.60 6.02 -28.78
CA GLU A 15 0.96 7.32 -28.79
C GLU A 15 1.56 8.29 -27.76
N ILE A 16 1.81 7.82 -26.54
CA ILE A 16 2.43 8.63 -25.48
C ILE A 16 3.84 9.09 -25.90
N LEU A 17 4.66 8.18 -26.44
CA LEU A 17 6.03 8.50 -26.85
C LEU A 17 6.06 9.50 -28.02
N VAL A 18 5.16 9.32 -28.99
CA VAL A 18 5.02 10.24 -30.13
C VAL A 18 4.53 11.60 -29.65
N GLY A 19 3.53 11.66 -28.77
CA GLY A 19 3.03 12.90 -28.19
C GLY A 19 4.12 13.65 -27.40
N ALA A 20 4.88 12.92 -26.59
CA ALA A 20 6.01 13.48 -25.85
C ALA A 20 7.08 14.06 -26.80
N TRP A 21 7.41 13.39 -27.88
CA TRP A 21 8.39 13.85 -28.83
C TRP A 21 8.04 15.21 -29.47
N HIS A 22 6.76 15.45 -29.72
CA HIS A 22 6.28 16.70 -30.35
C HIS A 22 6.05 17.83 -29.32
N ALA A 23 6.18 17.56 -28.02
CA ALA A 23 6.00 18.57 -26.97
C ALA A 23 7.22 19.48 -26.72
N GLY A 24 8.15 19.58 -27.72
CA GLY A 24 9.34 20.41 -27.64
C GLY A 24 10.55 19.73 -27.00
N ALA A 25 11.61 20.49 -26.71
CA ALA A 25 12.89 19.95 -26.27
C ALA A 25 12.81 19.11 -25.00
N PHE A 26 12.04 19.54 -24.02
CA PHE A 26 11.80 18.77 -22.78
C PHE A 26 11.04 17.47 -23.06
N GLY A 27 10.04 17.52 -23.95
CA GLY A 27 9.30 16.33 -24.38
C GLY A 27 10.17 15.31 -25.11
N GLN A 28 11.14 15.75 -25.90
CA GLN A 28 12.10 14.86 -26.56
C GLN A 28 12.98 14.09 -25.54
N VAL A 29 13.43 14.76 -24.48
CA VAL A 29 14.15 14.08 -23.38
C VAL A 29 13.27 13.04 -22.72
N LEU A 30 12.00 13.36 -22.45
CA LEU A 30 11.04 12.41 -21.88
C LEU A 30 10.77 11.23 -22.82
N ALA A 31 10.68 11.46 -24.13
CA ALA A 31 10.51 10.39 -25.11
C ALA A 31 11.71 9.44 -25.15
N ILE A 32 12.94 9.98 -25.10
CA ILE A 32 14.16 9.14 -25.02
C ILE A 32 14.21 8.32 -23.74
N LEU A 33 13.92 8.94 -22.58
CA LEU A 33 13.82 8.22 -21.32
C LEU A 33 12.72 7.15 -21.36
N GLY A 34 11.59 7.45 -22.00
CA GLY A 34 10.49 6.53 -22.23
C GLY A 34 10.88 5.32 -23.09
N LEU A 35 11.69 5.54 -24.14
CA LEU A 35 12.22 4.46 -24.98
C LEU A 35 13.16 3.52 -24.18
N VAL A 36 14.07 4.06 -23.39
CA VAL A 36 14.95 3.29 -22.52
C VAL A 36 14.11 2.49 -21.50
N THR A 37 13.14 3.15 -20.87
CA THR A 37 12.22 2.54 -19.91
C THR A 37 11.40 1.42 -20.57
N ALA A 38 10.99 1.57 -21.82
CA ALA A 38 10.28 0.53 -22.55
C ALA A 38 11.12 -0.75 -22.73
N GLY A 39 12.41 -0.60 -23.07
CA GLY A 39 13.33 -1.74 -23.15
C GLY A 39 13.57 -2.40 -21.81
N LEU A 40 13.79 -1.62 -20.74
CA LEU A 40 13.91 -2.14 -19.37
C LEU A 40 12.65 -2.85 -18.89
N THR A 41 11.48 -2.31 -19.24
CA THR A 41 10.18 -2.92 -18.89
C THR A 41 10.00 -4.27 -19.57
N ALA A 42 10.36 -4.37 -20.84
CA ALA A 42 10.36 -5.63 -21.57
C ALA A 42 11.32 -6.65 -20.93
N LEU A 43 12.53 -6.20 -20.57
CA LEU A 43 13.54 -7.04 -19.94
C LEU A 43 13.02 -7.61 -18.59
N TYR A 44 12.56 -6.77 -17.66
CA TYR A 44 12.14 -7.28 -16.35
C TYR A 44 10.84 -8.11 -16.42
N SER A 45 9.92 -7.78 -17.33
CA SER A 45 8.69 -8.56 -17.50
C SER A 45 8.99 -9.96 -18.05
N PHE A 46 9.84 -10.03 -19.07
CA PHE A 46 10.24 -11.32 -19.65
C PHE A 46 11.22 -12.09 -18.78
N ARG A 47 12.03 -11.41 -17.95
CA ARG A 47 12.75 -12.08 -16.87
C ARG A 47 11.83 -12.91 -15.99
N LEU A 48 10.70 -12.33 -15.55
CA LEU A 48 9.72 -13.06 -14.73
C LEU A 48 9.20 -14.29 -15.48
N ILE A 49 8.79 -14.11 -16.74
CA ILE A 49 8.27 -15.20 -17.57
C ILE A 49 9.31 -16.31 -17.75
N PHE A 50 10.53 -15.95 -18.10
CA PHE A 50 11.60 -16.95 -18.35
C PHE A 50 12.03 -17.67 -17.08
N ILE A 51 12.06 -17.01 -15.93
CA ILE A 51 12.38 -17.66 -14.66
C ILE A 51 11.28 -18.60 -14.19
N VAL A 52 10.01 -18.29 -14.46
CA VAL A 52 8.87 -19.10 -14.01
C VAL A 52 8.61 -20.28 -14.94
N PHE A 53 8.67 -20.05 -16.26
CA PHE A 53 8.24 -21.04 -17.24
C PHE A 53 9.38 -21.76 -17.97
N TRP A 54 10.62 -21.28 -17.88
CA TRP A 54 11.78 -21.88 -18.53
C TRP A 54 12.88 -22.24 -17.53
N GLY A 55 13.59 -23.30 -17.82
CA GLY A 55 14.70 -23.78 -17.02
C GLY A 55 14.33 -24.84 -15.98
N ASN A 56 15.25 -25.13 -15.08
CA ASN A 56 15.07 -26.12 -14.02
C ASN A 56 14.14 -25.61 -12.95
N SER A 57 13.27 -26.50 -12.40
CA SER A 57 12.43 -26.15 -11.26
C SER A 57 13.29 -25.71 -10.07
N ARG A 58 12.90 -24.59 -9.50
CA ARG A 58 13.51 -24.02 -8.28
C ARG A 58 12.64 -24.24 -7.02
N VAL A 59 11.58 -25.02 -7.19
CA VAL A 59 10.68 -25.34 -6.07
C VAL A 59 11.34 -26.40 -5.20
N ASP A 60 11.30 -26.18 -3.89
CA ASP A 60 11.74 -27.16 -2.91
C ASP A 60 10.93 -28.47 -3.08
N PRO A 61 11.59 -29.64 -3.11
CA PRO A 61 10.93 -30.94 -3.27
C PRO A 61 9.81 -31.17 -2.25
N HIS A 62 9.92 -30.66 -1.04
CA HIS A 62 8.87 -30.74 -0.04
C HIS A 62 7.62 -29.96 -0.39
N HIS A 63 7.75 -28.81 -1.06
CA HIS A 63 6.64 -27.99 -1.49
C HIS A 63 6.07 -28.41 -2.84
N ALA A 64 6.84 -29.08 -3.67
CA ALA A 64 6.42 -29.52 -5.00
C ALA A 64 5.17 -30.42 -4.97
N GLN A 65 5.01 -31.24 -3.92
CA GLN A 65 3.87 -32.14 -3.76
C GLN A 65 2.56 -31.44 -3.37
N HIS A 66 2.64 -30.19 -2.90
CA HIS A 66 1.48 -29.40 -2.46
C HIS A 66 1.07 -28.32 -3.46
N ILE A 67 1.72 -28.27 -4.63
CA ILE A 67 1.36 -27.34 -5.71
C ILE A 67 0.16 -27.91 -6.46
N HIS A 68 -0.96 -27.21 -6.43
CA HIS A 68 -2.16 -27.53 -7.19
C HIS A 68 -2.62 -26.32 -7.98
N GLU A 69 -3.36 -26.58 -9.03
CA GLU A 69 -3.97 -25.53 -9.85
C GLU A 69 -4.92 -24.68 -9.02
N PRO A 70 -4.90 -23.35 -9.22
CA PRO A 70 -5.83 -22.46 -8.54
C PRO A 70 -7.28 -22.73 -8.99
N SER A 71 -8.23 -22.38 -8.11
CA SER A 71 -9.66 -22.56 -8.40
C SER A 71 -10.12 -21.74 -9.61
N SER A 72 -11.18 -22.19 -10.26
CA SER A 72 -11.79 -21.50 -11.41
C SER A 72 -12.19 -20.05 -11.09
N THR A 73 -12.52 -19.76 -9.84
CA THR A 73 -12.84 -18.41 -9.36
C THR A 73 -11.65 -17.43 -9.53
N MET A 74 -10.42 -17.93 -9.48
CA MET A 74 -9.21 -17.13 -9.70
C MET A 74 -8.79 -17.12 -11.17
N THR A 75 -8.94 -18.22 -11.88
CA THR A 75 -8.46 -18.34 -13.27
C THR A 75 -9.37 -17.67 -14.29
N ILE A 76 -10.70 -17.70 -14.10
CA ILE A 76 -11.65 -17.06 -15.03
C ILE A 76 -11.42 -15.54 -15.16
N PRO A 77 -11.31 -14.76 -14.07
CA PRO A 77 -11.00 -13.33 -14.19
C PRO A 77 -9.67 -13.05 -14.91
N LEU A 78 -8.65 -13.88 -14.67
CA LEU A 78 -7.36 -13.74 -15.35
C LEU A 78 -7.46 -14.02 -16.85
N MET A 79 -8.25 -15.02 -17.28
CA MET A 79 -8.52 -15.30 -18.68
C MET A 79 -9.26 -14.13 -19.35
N VAL A 80 -10.27 -13.56 -18.70
CA VAL A 80 -10.99 -12.39 -19.21
C VAL A 80 -10.05 -11.20 -19.38
N LEU A 81 -9.20 -10.92 -18.38
CA LEU A 81 -8.20 -9.86 -18.45
C LEU A 81 -7.16 -10.11 -19.55
N ALA A 82 -6.75 -11.35 -19.75
CA ALA A 82 -5.83 -11.72 -20.83
C ALA A 82 -6.44 -11.44 -22.21
N VAL A 83 -7.70 -11.83 -22.42
CA VAL A 83 -8.43 -11.54 -23.68
C VAL A 83 -8.56 -10.01 -23.87
N LEU A 84 -8.95 -9.27 -22.85
CA LEU A 84 -9.07 -7.82 -22.92
C LEU A 84 -7.71 -7.15 -23.17
N SER A 85 -6.62 -7.66 -22.63
CA SER A 85 -5.28 -7.11 -22.87
C SER A 85 -4.82 -7.22 -24.33
N ILE A 86 -5.36 -8.17 -25.07
CA ILE A 86 -5.13 -8.31 -26.50
C ILE A 86 -6.14 -7.48 -27.28
N ALA A 87 -7.43 -7.62 -26.98
CA ALA A 87 -8.52 -7.07 -27.79
C ALA A 87 -8.76 -5.58 -27.59
N ALA A 88 -8.52 -5.03 -26.37
CA ALA A 88 -8.90 -3.65 -26.03
C ALA A 88 -8.19 -2.60 -26.89
N GLY A 89 -6.96 -2.88 -27.37
CA GLY A 89 -6.23 -1.97 -28.27
C GLY A 89 -6.91 -1.73 -29.63
N TYR A 90 -7.76 -2.69 -30.05
CA TYR A 90 -8.48 -2.63 -31.33
C TYR A 90 -9.90 -2.04 -31.20
N LEU A 91 -10.39 -1.81 -29.98
CA LEU A 91 -11.75 -1.30 -29.75
C LEU A 91 -11.90 0.22 -29.98
N GLY A 92 -10.90 0.89 -30.51
CA GLY A 92 -10.98 2.33 -30.83
C GLY A 92 -11.14 3.21 -29.60
N ILE A 93 -10.46 2.90 -28.50
CA ILE A 93 -10.50 3.65 -27.23
C ILE A 93 -10.10 5.10 -27.47
N SER A 94 -9.14 5.36 -28.35
CA SER A 94 -8.74 6.74 -28.73
C SER A 94 -9.94 7.54 -29.27
N SER A 95 -10.77 6.93 -30.12
CA SER A 95 -11.97 7.59 -30.67
C SER A 95 -13.03 7.84 -29.60
N PHE A 96 -13.18 6.92 -28.65
CA PHE A 96 -14.09 7.07 -27.53
C PHE A 96 -13.69 8.22 -26.58
N LEU A 97 -12.41 8.41 -26.40
CA LEU A 97 -11.87 9.48 -25.52
C LEU A 97 -11.78 10.85 -26.20
N HIS A 98 -11.94 10.91 -27.52
CA HIS A 98 -11.89 12.11 -28.32
C HIS A 98 -12.72 13.31 -27.81
N PRO A 99 -13.98 13.14 -27.36
CA PRO A 99 -14.78 14.25 -26.86
C PRO A 99 -14.21 14.92 -25.60
N VAL A 100 -13.35 14.20 -24.84
CA VAL A 100 -12.77 14.68 -23.57
C VAL A 100 -11.38 15.29 -23.79
N PHE A 101 -10.54 14.62 -24.58
CA PHE A 101 -9.13 15.02 -24.78
C PHE A 101 -8.88 15.79 -26.08
N GLY A 102 -9.91 16.00 -26.91
CA GLY A 102 -9.78 16.61 -28.22
C GLY A 102 -9.22 15.63 -29.25
N GLU A 103 -9.10 16.10 -30.48
CA GLU A 103 -8.50 15.31 -31.55
C GLU A 103 -7.04 15.00 -31.17
N SER A 104 -6.72 13.74 -31.00
CA SER A 104 -5.34 13.28 -31.11
C SER A 104 -4.86 13.80 -32.47
N GLN A 105 -4.05 14.85 -32.49
CA GLN A 105 -3.41 15.28 -33.72
C GLN A 105 -2.54 14.08 -34.13
N GLY A 106 -3.11 13.24 -34.98
CA GLY A 106 -2.40 12.09 -35.52
C GLY A 106 -1.13 12.64 -36.23
N HIS A 107 -0.05 12.63 -35.47
CA HIS A 107 1.25 13.03 -36.00
C HIS A 107 1.73 11.90 -36.90
N HIS A 108 1.13 11.82 -38.10
CA HIS A 108 1.47 10.86 -39.17
C HIS A 108 2.75 11.26 -39.92
N GLY A 109 3.71 11.83 -39.23
CA GLY A 109 5.00 12.19 -39.80
C GLY A 109 6.02 11.05 -39.77
N ALA A 110 7.06 11.16 -40.60
CA ALA A 110 8.17 10.23 -40.62
C ALA A 110 8.81 10.05 -39.21
N ALA A 111 8.86 11.11 -38.41
CA ALA A 111 9.36 11.08 -37.04
C ALA A 111 8.55 10.14 -36.12
N SER A 112 7.22 10.13 -36.27
CA SER A 112 6.34 9.26 -35.48
C SER A 112 6.59 7.79 -35.79
N LEU A 113 6.74 7.44 -37.08
CA LEU A 113 7.07 6.08 -37.49
C LEU A 113 8.43 5.63 -36.96
N VAL A 114 9.41 6.54 -36.94
CA VAL A 114 10.74 6.25 -36.39
C VAL A 114 10.65 5.97 -34.89
N ILE A 115 9.90 6.75 -34.12
CA ILE A 115 9.75 6.55 -32.65
C ILE A 115 9.03 5.24 -32.35
N MET A 116 7.94 4.94 -33.07
CA MET A 116 7.23 3.67 -32.94
C MET A 116 8.14 2.47 -33.29
N GLY A 117 8.91 2.59 -34.38
CA GLY A 117 9.89 1.60 -34.76
C GLY A 117 10.97 1.39 -33.68
N LEU A 118 11.52 2.49 -33.14
CA LEU A 118 12.51 2.44 -32.06
C LEU A 118 11.91 1.82 -30.79
N ALA A 119 10.68 2.15 -30.42
CA ALA A 119 10.01 1.58 -29.26
C ALA A 119 9.83 0.05 -29.40
N THR A 120 9.46 -0.39 -30.59
CA THR A 120 9.35 -1.84 -30.91
C THR A 120 10.71 -2.53 -30.84
N VAL A 121 11.74 -1.94 -31.46
CA VAL A 121 13.12 -2.48 -31.41
C VAL A 121 13.62 -2.57 -29.98
N MET A 122 13.44 -1.52 -29.16
CA MET A 122 13.83 -1.54 -27.75
C MET A 122 13.09 -2.63 -26.96
N GLY A 123 11.82 -2.85 -27.24
CA GLY A 123 11.05 -3.93 -26.65
C GLY A 123 11.62 -5.32 -27.02
N VAL A 124 11.90 -5.56 -28.31
CA VAL A 124 12.48 -6.84 -28.79
C VAL A 124 13.89 -7.05 -28.22
N VAL A 125 14.72 -6.00 -28.18
CA VAL A 125 16.06 -6.06 -27.57
C VAL A 125 15.96 -6.40 -26.08
N GLY A 126 15.01 -5.79 -25.33
CA GLY A 126 14.77 -6.11 -23.94
C GLY A 126 14.37 -7.58 -23.72
N ILE A 127 13.48 -8.11 -24.57
CA ILE A 127 13.06 -9.53 -24.53
C ILE A 127 14.27 -10.44 -24.84
N GLY A 128 15.01 -10.14 -25.92
CA GLY A 128 16.19 -10.90 -26.31
C GLY A 128 17.27 -10.91 -25.23
N ALA A 129 17.52 -9.76 -24.59
CA ALA A 129 18.45 -9.66 -23.48
C ALA A 129 17.99 -10.50 -22.27
N ALA A 130 16.69 -10.46 -21.94
CA ALA A 130 16.13 -11.30 -20.87
C ALA A 130 16.31 -12.80 -21.18
N TYR A 131 16.02 -13.23 -22.41
CA TYR A 131 16.23 -14.61 -22.82
C TYR A 131 17.68 -15.02 -22.71
N PHE A 132 18.60 -14.21 -23.23
CA PHE A 132 20.03 -14.48 -23.18
C PHE A 132 20.56 -14.59 -21.75
N ILE A 133 20.19 -13.66 -20.88
CA ILE A 133 20.70 -13.60 -19.51
C ILE A 133 20.09 -14.71 -18.63
N TYR A 134 18.79 -15.00 -18.76
CA TYR A 134 18.11 -15.89 -17.81
C TYR A 134 17.89 -17.31 -18.30
N VAL A 135 17.95 -17.56 -19.62
CA VAL A 135 17.78 -18.90 -20.20
C VAL A 135 19.12 -19.47 -20.69
N GLN A 136 19.86 -18.70 -21.52
CA GLN A 136 21.09 -19.20 -22.11
C GLN A 136 22.31 -19.09 -21.16
N SER A 137 22.39 -18.01 -20.39
CA SER A 137 23.58 -17.72 -19.59
C SER A 137 23.24 -17.28 -18.16
N PRO A 138 22.62 -18.16 -17.32
CA PRO A 138 22.21 -17.79 -15.97
C PRO A 138 23.35 -17.26 -15.09
N TRP A 139 24.56 -17.76 -15.30
CA TRP A 139 25.78 -17.30 -14.60
C TRP A 139 26.09 -15.80 -14.82
N LEU A 140 25.61 -15.23 -15.91
CA LEU A 140 25.83 -13.82 -16.23
C LEU A 140 25.04 -12.90 -15.27
N ALA A 141 23.85 -13.31 -14.85
CA ALA A 141 23.06 -12.58 -13.88
C ALA A 141 23.77 -12.49 -12.52
N ASP A 142 24.35 -13.60 -12.07
CA ASP A 142 25.10 -13.67 -10.81
C ASP A 142 26.36 -12.81 -10.89
N ARG A 143 27.11 -12.93 -12.00
CA ARG A 143 28.30 -12.11 -12.23
C ARG A 143 28.03 -10.62 -12.26
N LEU A 144 26.95 -10.19 -12.91
CA LEU A 144 26.51 -8.78 -12.91
C LEU A 144 26.11 -8.30 -11.52
N ALA A 145 25.42 -9.13 -10.74
CA ALA A 145 25.05 -8.81 -9.37
C ALA A 145 26.29 -8.64 -8.47
N ASP A 146 27.32 -9.47 -8.66
CA ASP A 146 28.58 -9.36 -7.92
C ASP A 146 29.39 -8.13 -8.34
N GLN A 147 29.49 -7.86 -9.64
CA GLN A 147 30.20 -6.70 -10.17
C GLN A 147 29.58 -5.38 -9.72
N TRP A 148 28.26 -5.31 -9.67
CA TRP A 148 27.50 -4.12 -9.26
C TRP A 148 26.88 -4.28 -7.86
N ARG A 149 27.58 -4.94 -6.95
CA ARG A 149 27.08 -5.35 -5.63
C ARG A 149 26.44 -4.23 -4.82
N GLN A 150 26.96 -3.01 -4.92
CA GLN A 150 26.37 -1.85 -4.20
C GLN A 150 25.01 -1.48 -4.75
N VAL A 151 24.89 -1.35 -6.08
CA VAL A 151 23.62 -1.02 -6.75
C VAL A 151 22.60 -2.16 -6.57
N TYR A 152 23.09 -3.40 -6.69
CA TYR A 152 22.26 -4.58 -6.47
C TYR A 152 21.69 -4.63 -5.04
N ARG A 153 22.51 -4.34 -4.02
CA ARG A 153 22.04 -4.26 -2.63
C ARG A 153 21.05 -3.13 -2.40
N LEU A 154 21.27 -1.96 -2.98
CA LEU A 154 20.33 -0.85 -2.92
C LEU A 154 18.97 -1.25 -3.53
N SER A 155 19.00 -1.88 -4.71
CA SER A 155 17.78 -2.35 -5.39
C SER A 155 17.10 -3.48 -4.60
N LEU A 156 17.86 -4.44 -4.07
CA LEU A 156 17.35 -5.54 -3.26
C LEU A 156 16.64 -5.06 -2.00
N ASN A 157 17.21 -4.04 -1.34
CA ASN A 157 16.63 -3.41 -0.15
C ASN A 157 15.66 -2.26 -0.50
N LYS A 158 15.13 -2.22 -1.74
CA LYS A 158 14.12 -1.24 -2.16
C LYS A 158 14.55 0.22 -1.92
N TRP A 159 15.83 0.51 -2.10
CA TRP A 159 16.45 1.82 -1.85
C TRP A 159 16.31 2.31 -0.40
N TYR A 160 16.05 1.41 0.53
CA TYR A 160 15.80 1.69 1.95
C TYR A 160 14.65 2.69 2.19
N VAL A 161 13.71 2.76 1.23
CA VAL A 161 12.56 3.67 1.34
C VAL A 161 11.61 3.21 2.44
N ASP A 162 11.37 1.90 2.53
CA ASP A 162 10.50 1.32 3.57
C ASP A 162 11.06 1.59 4.96
N GLU A 163 12.37 1.42 5.15
CA GLU A 163 13.06 1.69 6.41
C GLU A 163 13.05 3.17 6.77
N ALA A 164 13.24 4.05 5.77
CA ALA A 164 13.16 5.49 5.98
C ALA A 164 11.74 5.90 6.41
N TYR A 165 10.71 5.36 5.79
CA TYR A 165 9.32 5.59 6.19
C TYR A 165 9.02 5.04 7.59
N ASP A 166 9.50 3.83 7.90
CA ASP A 166 9.32 3.24 9.21
C ASP A 166 9.92 4.13 10.30
N HIS A 167 11.17 4.55 10.14
CA HIS A 167 11.86 5.38 11.11
C HIS A 167 11.31 6.80 11.24
N THR A 168 10.89 7.43 10.14
CA THR A 168 10.50 8.85 10.13
C THR A 168 9.02 9.08 10.39
N ILE A 169 8.15 8.14 10.01
CA ILE A 169 6.70 8.30 10.07
C ILE A 169 6.06 7.24 10.98
N VAL A 170 6.31 5.95 10.71
CA VAL A 170 5.58 4.86 11.37
C VAL A 170 5.92 4.79 12.85
N GLN A 171 7.20 4.66 13.19
CA GLN A 171 7.64 4.55 14.59
C GLN A 171 7.32 5.79 15.43
N PRO A 172 7.52 7.04 14.97
CA PRO A 172 7.08 8.21 15.71
C PRO A 172 5.57 8.27 15.92
N THR A 173 4.78 7.83 14.94
CA THR A 173 3.31 7.77 15.05
C THR A 173 2.87 6.77 16.13
N PHE A 174 3.43 5.57 16.13
CA PHE A 174 3.17 4.58 17.19
C PHE A 174 3.58 5.10 18.57
N ARG A 175 4.77 5.71 18.70
CA ARG A 175 5.22 6.30 19.97
C ARG A 175 4.29 7.43 20.44
N LEU A 176 3.74 8.21 19.51
CA LEU A 176 2.77 9.25 19.85
C LEU A 176 1.45 8.63 20.33
N ALA A 177 0.96 7.62 19.63
CA ALA A 177 -0.26 6.89 20.01
C ALA A 177 -0.14 6.26 21.39
N ASP A 178 0.98 5.58 21.67
CA ASP A 178 1.26 4.99 22.99
C ASP A 178 1.30 6.03 24.10
N ARG A 179 1.90 7.19 23.83
CA ARG A 179 1.94 8.29 24.80
C ARG A 179 0.55 8.89 25.05
N MET A 180 -0.25 9.04 24.00
CA MET A 180 -1.62 9.52 24.13
C MET A 180 -2.48 8.53 24.91
N TRP A 181 -2.39 7.25 24.57
CA TRP A 181 -3.07 6.20 25.32
C TRP A 181 -2.68 6.18 26.79
N ALA A 182 -1.38 6.17 27.13
CA ALA A 182 -0.94 6.10 28.50
C ALA A 182 -1.29 7.37 29.32
N ARG A 183 -1.22 8.56 28.72
CA ARG A 183 -1.46 9.82 29.42
C ARG A 183 -2.92 10.24 29.45
N ILE A 184 -3.63 10.11 28.32
CA ILE A 184 -4.99 10.58 28.18
C ILE A 184 -5.97 9.49 28.60
N ASP A 185 -5.93 8.32 27.97
CA ASP A 185 -6.92 7.27 28.26
C ASP A 185 -6.72 6.70 29.66
N VAL A 186 -5.54 6.19 29.97
CA VAL A 186 -5.27 5.58 31.29
C VAL A 186 -5.13 6.63 32.38
N GLY A 187 -4.38 7.72 32.14
CA GLY A 187 -4.08 8.72 33.15
C GLY A 187 -5.27 9.63 33.48
N VAL A 188 -5.94 10.14 32.47
CA VAL A 188 -7.04 11.13 32.64
C VAL A 188 -8.39 10.44 32.66
N ILE A 189 -8.75 9.69 31.64
CA ILE A 189 -10.11 9.11 31.50
C ILE A 189 -10.34 8.04 32.55
N ASP A 190 -9.51 6.99 32.56
CA ASP A 190 -9.61 5.90 33.56
C ASP A 190 -9.30 6.41 34.96
N GLY A 191 -8.36 7.34 35.10
CA GLY A 191 -8.04 8.02 36.34
C GLY A 191 -9.22 8.76 36.91
N ALA A 192 -9.99 9.49 36.11
CA ALA A 192 -11.19 10.22 36.52
C ALA A 192 -12.32 9.24 36.93
N VAL A 193 -12.59 8.25 36.09
CA VAL A 193 -13.63 7.21 36.37
C VAL A 193 -13.34 6.48 37.68
N ASN A 194 -12.11 5.99 37.83
CA ASN A 194 -11.68 5.31 39.03
C ASN A 194 -11.56 6.25 40.24
N GLY A 195 -11.28 7.54 39.98
CA GLY A 195 -11.28 8.60 40.99
C GLY A 195 -12.65 8.83 41.60
N ILE A 196 -13.69 8.89 40.78
CA ILE A 196 -15.08 9.01 41.22
C ILE A 196 -15.46 7.79 42.08
N ALA A 197 -15.13 6.59 41.62
CA ALA A 197 -15.40 5.38 42.40
C ALA A 197 -14.71 5.40 43.76
N ARG A 198 -13.47 5.83 43.83
CA ARG A 198 -12.70 6.00 45.09
C ARG A 198 -13.32 7.06 45.99
N ALA A 199 -13.77 8.16 45.44
CA ALA A 199 -14.43 9.23 46.20
C ALA A 199 -15.76 8.70 46.82
N ILE A 200 -16.58 7.97 46.07
CA ILE A 200 -17.79 7.35 46.56
C ILE A 200 -17.49 6.32 47.64
N ALA A 201 -16.46 5.49 47.45
CA ALA A 201 -16.04 4.51 48.43
C ALA A 201 -15.55 5.17 49.74
N TRP A 202 -14.78 6.27 49.62
CA TRP A 202 -14.34 7.04 50.77
C TRP A 202 -15.52 7.70 51.50
N TRP A 203 -16.46 8.25 50.75
CA TRP A 203 -17.69 8.85 51.33
C TRP A 203 -18.53 7.75 52.02
N SER A 204 -18.70 6.60 51.44
CA SER A 204 -19.38 5.47 52.03
C SER A 204 -18.72 5.02 53.36
N TRP A 205 -17.36 4.96 53.36
CA TRP A 205 -16.60 4.66 54.58
C TRP A 205 -16.83 5.73 55.65
N PHE A 206 -16.80 7.00 55.31
CA PHE A 206 -17.07 8.11 56.23
C PHE A 206 -18.49 8.03 56.80
N MET A 207 -19.50 7.76 55.99
CA MET A 207 -20.88 7.59 56.46
C MET A 207 -21.05 6.38 57.38
N ARG A 208 -20.26 5.33 57.21
CA ARG A 208 -20.25 4.19 58.13
C ARG A 208 -19.82 4.53 59.57
N LEU A 209 -19.03 5.52 59.75
CA LEU A 209 -18.63 5.97 61.11
C LEU A 209 -19.81 6.47 61.95
N PHE A 210 -20.87 6.92 61.30
CA PHE A 210 -22.10 7.37 61.95
C PHE A 210 -23.12 6.23 62.15
N GLN A 211 -22.84 5.05 61.63
CA GLN A 211 -23.72 3.89 61.75
C GLN A 211 -23.22 2.98 62.88
N SER A 212 -23.88 3.06 64.05
CA SER A 212 -23.54 2.21 65.17
C SER A 212 -24.11 0.76 65.06
N GLY A 213 -25.03 0.53 64.12
CA GLY A 213 -25.72 -0.75 63.97
C GLY A 213 -26.73 -1.08 65.07
N GLN A 214 -26.86 -0.23 66.09
CA GLN A 214 -27.81 -0.40 67.19
C GLN A 214 -29.05 0.45 66.98
N THR A 215 -30.21 -0.15 66.82
CA THR A 215 -31.49 0.51 66.61
C THR A 215 -31.83 1.54 67.69
N GLN A 216 -31.42 1.30 68.95
CA GLN A 216 -31.60 2.21 70.06
C GLN A 216 -30.90 3.56 69.86
N HIS A 217 -29.71 3.60 69.33
CA HIS A 217 -28.99 4.84 69.04
C HIS A 217 -29.67 5.68 67.92
N TYR A 218 -30.25 5.02 66.93
CA TYR A 218 -31.01 5.69 65.87
C TYR A 218 -32.34 6.25 66.39
N ALA A 219 -33.06 5.48 67.27
CA ALA A 219 -34.28 5.96 67.87
C ALA A 219 -34.03 7.17 68.80
N MET A 220 -32.92 7.14 69.62
CA MET A 220 -32.50 8.24 70.46
C MET A 220 -32.11 9.47 69.61
N GLY A 221 -31.38 9.30 68.49
CA GLY A 221 -31.07 10.41 67.59
C GLY A 221 -32.30 11.04 66.95
N MET A 222 -33.28 10.24 66.56
CA MET A 222 -34.55 10.73 65.99
C MET A 222 -35.36 11.53 67.03
N THR A 223 -35.48 11.04 68.26
CA THR A 223 -36.19 11.74 69.33
C THR A 223 -35.52 13.05 69.71
N LEU A 224 -34.20 13.05 69.81
CA LEU A 224 -33.40 14.26 70.10
C LEU A 224 -33.50 15.29 68.97
N GLY A 225 -33.47 14.86 67.72
CA GLY A 225 -33.70 15.72 66.54
C GLY A 225 -35.11 16.36 66.53
N ALA A 226 -36.13 15.53 66.83
CA ALA A 226 -37.51 16.03 66.92
C ALA A 226 -37.68 17.08 68.05
N VAL A 227 -37.07 16.82 69.21
CA VAL A 227 -37.12 17.76 70.36
C VAL A 227 -36.37 19.08 69.98
N LEU A 228 -35.24 19.00 69.33
CA LEU A 228 -34.50 20.20 68.88
C LEU A 228 -35.31 21.02 67.89
N ILE A 229 -35.94 20.39 66.92
CA ILE A 229 -36.80 21.08 65.89
C ILE A 229 -37.98 21.74 66.58
N LEU A 230 -38.68 21.03 67.47
CA LEU A 230 -39.80 21.61 68.22
C LEU A 230 -39.39 22.77 69.15
N THR A 231 -38.21 22.66 69.82
CA THR A 231 -37.72 23.71 70.68
C THR A 231 -37.33 24.95 69.82
N ALA A 232 -36.67 24.75 68.68
CA ALA A 232 -36.33 25.84 67.77
C ALA A 232 -37.61 26.55 67.22
N TYR A 233 -38.65 25.79 66.94
CA TYR A 233 -39.93 26.34 66.46
C TYR A 233 -40.68 27.13 67.55
N LEU A 234 -40.56 26.75 68.84
CA LEU A 234 -41.17 27.44 69.96
C LEU A 234 -40.43 28.73 70.39
N LEU A 235 -39.15 28.82 70.04
CA LEU A 235 -38.27 29.96 70.37
C LEU A 235 -38.20 31.03 69.27
N LEU A 236 -38.69 30.71 68.09
CA LEU A 236 -38.87 31.60 66.91
C LEU A 236 -40.27 32.17 66.89
#